data_a41b0f0dce1143c3d782095c6b58116e
#
_entry.id   a41b0f0dce1143c3d782095c6b58116e
#
_cell.length_a   1.000
_cell.length_b   1.000
_cell.length_c   1.000
_cell.angle_alpha   90.00
_cell.angle_beta   90.00
_cell.angle_gamma   90.00
#
_symmetry.space_group_name_H-M   'P 1'
#
loop_
_entity.id
_entity.type
_entity.pdbx_description
1 polymer ?
#
loop_
_entity_poly.entity_id
_entity_poly.type
_entity_poly.pdbx_seq_one_letter_code
_entity_poly.pdbx_strand_id
1 'polypeptide(L)'
;MQIEERVVGNVTILDLKGKITLGEGDEALKDKINSLAHQGQKQILLNFEGVPYVDSAGLGQIVRTYTTVSRQGGELKLVNLTKRISDLLSI
;
A
#
# COMPACT_ATOMS: atom_id res chain seq x y z
N MET A 1 -9.58 2.89 8.40
CA MET A 1 -9.05 3.06 7.01
C MET A 1 -10.05 2.56 5.99
N GLN A 2 -10.19 3.29 4.90
CA GLN A 2 -10.93 2.84 3.73
C GLN A 2 -9.97 2.53 2.60
N ILE A 3 -10.22 1.44 1.89
CA ILE A 3 -9.45 1.06 0.70
C ILE A 3 -10.44 0.84 -0.43
N GLU A 4 -10.36 1.67 -1.46
CA GLU A 4 -11.20 1.52 -2.65
C GLU A 4 -10.35 0.91 -3.77
N GLU A 5 -10.81 -0.18 -4.32
CA GLU A 5 -10.12 -0.89 -5.39
C GLU A 5 -10.70 -0.52 -6.74
N ARG A 6 -9.83 -0.22 -7.69
CA ARG A 6 -10.22 -0.04 -9.10
C ARG A 6 -9.15 -0.66 -10.00
N VAL A 7 -9.54 -1.05 -11.19
CA VAL A 7 -8.64 -1.71 -12.13
C VAL A 7 -8.56 -0.88 -13.40
N VAL A 8 -7.35 -0.59 -13.83
CA VAL A 8 -7.10 0.11 -15.10
C VAL A 8 -6.11 -0.74 -15.89
N GLY A 9 -6.58 -1.33 -17.01
CA GLY A 9 -5.78 -2.29 -17.75
C GLY A 9 -5.48 -3.52 -16.90
N ASN A 10 -4.20 -3.83 -16.70
CA ASN A 10 -3.75 -4.92 -15.84
C ASN A 10 -3.24 -4.44 -14.49
N VAL A 11 -3.50 -3.18 -14.13
CA VAL A 11 -3.04 -2.59 -12.88
C VAL A 11 -4.21 -2.48 -11.91
N THR A 12 -4.02 -3.01 -10.70
CA THR A 12 -4.97 -2.83 -9.59
C THR A 12 -4.53 -1.61 -8.80
N ILE A 13 -5.41 -0.62 -8.70
CA ILE A 13 -5.14 0.61 -7.97
C ILE A 13 -5.91 0.57 -6.65
N LEU A 14 -5.21 0.82 -5.56
CA LEU A 14 -5.82 0.94 -4.25
C LEU A 14 -5.76 2.40 -3.81
N ASP A 15 -6.92 3.04 -3.75
CA ASP A 15 -7.05 4.39 -3.23
C ASP A 15 -7.23 4.29 -1.72
N LEU A 16 -6.19 4.68 -0.98
CA LEU A 16 -6.15 4.57 0.47
C LEU A 16 -6.67 5.85 1.12
N LYS A 17 -7.51 5.71 2.15
CA LYS A 17 -8.03 6.85 2.92
C LYS A 17 -7.91 6.55 4.40
N GLY A 18 -7.21 7.41 5.11
CA GLY A 18 -7.01 7.31 6.55
C GLY A 18 -5.56 7.06 6.92
N LYS A 19 -5.32 7.00 8.22
CA LYS A 19 -3.98 6.79 8.75
C LYS A 19 -3.53 5.34 8.58
N ILE A 20 -2.23 5.14 8.41
CA ILE A 20 -1.61 3.82 8.46
C ILE A 20 -0.73 3.78 9.70
N THR A 21 -1.31 3.35 10.80
CA THR A 21 -0.66 3.29 12.11
C THR A 21 -0.89 1.94 12.75
N LEU A 22 -0.20 1.67 13.85
CA LEU A 22 -0.38 0.43 14.60
C LEU A 22 -1.85 0.29 15.03
N GLY A 23 -2.49 -0.80 14.60
CA GLY A 23 -3.88 -1.09 14.92
C GLY A 23 -4.90 -0.26 14.12
N GLU A 24 -4.45 0.65 13.26
CA GLU A 24 -5.33 1.45 12.41
C GLU A 24 -4.73 1.57 11.01
N GLY A 25 -5.31 0.82 10.07
CA GLY A 25 -4.89 0.85 8.68
C GLY A 25 -3.80 -0.15 8.31
N ASP A 26 -2.88 -0.48 9.21
CA ASP A 26 -1.80 -1.43 8.94
C ASP A 26 -2.33 -2.83 8.61
N GLU A 27 -3.26 -3.34 9.42
CA GLU A 27 -3.86 -4.66 9.20
C GLU A 27 -4.76 -4.67 7.96
N ALA A 28 -5.52 -3.60 7.74
CA ALA A 28 -6.38 -3.50 6.56
C ALA A 28 -5.56 -3.55 5.27
N LEU A 29 -4.44 -2.84 5.23
CA LEU A 29 -3.53 -2.85 4.09
C LEU A 29 -2.94 -4.24 3.89
N LYS A 30 -2.45 -4.87 4.96
CA LYS A 30 -1.90 -6.21 4.93
C LYS A 30 -2.91 -7.22 4.35
N ASP A 31 -4.13 -7.21 4.87
CA ASP A 31 -5.16 -8.15 4.46
C ASP A 31 -5.54 -7.96 2.99
N LYS A 32 -5.65 -6.71 2.55
CA LYS A 32 -5.99 -6.41 1.16
C LYS A 32 -4.90 -6.88 0.21
N ILE A 33 -3.64 -6.62 0.54
CA ILE A 33 -2.51 -7.04 -0.29
C ILE A 33 -2.41 -8.57 -0.35
N ASN A 34 -2.58 -9.25 0.78
CA ASN A 34 -2.57 -10.71 0.80
C ASN A 34 -3.70 -11.29 -0.06
N SER A 35 -4.88 -10.70 0.00
CA SER A 35 -6.02 -11.10 -0.83
C SER A 35 -5.72 -10.96 -2.32
N LEU A 36 -5.17 -9.83 -2.73
CA LEU A 36 -4.80 -9.58 -4.13
C LEU A 36 -3.71 -10.54 -4.60
N ALA A 37 -2.74 -10.81 -3.74
CA ALA A 37 -1.67 -11.77 -4.03
C ALA A 37 -2.22 -13.16 -4.28
N HIS A 38 -3.19 -13.60 -3.46
CA HIS A 38 -3.86 -14.89 -3.65
C HIS A 38 -4.63 -14.95 -4.97
N GLN A 39 -5.15 -13.83 -5.43
CA GLN A 39 -5.86 -13.74 -6.71
C GLN A 39 -4.93 -13.68 -7.91
N GLY A 40 -3.63 -13.68 -7.68
CA GLY A 40 -2.63 -13.59 -8.75
C GLY A 40 -2.45 -12.18 -9.31
N GLN A 41 -2.92 -11.15 -8.61
CA GLN A 41 -2.72 -9.76 -9.03
C GLN A 41 -1.28 -9.37 -8.78
N LYS A 42 -0.56 -8.93 -9.82
CA LYS A 42 0.87 -8.66 -9.75
C LYS A 42 1.24 -7.19 -9.94
N GLN A 43 0.37 -6.41 -10.58
CA GLN A 43 0.62 -4.99 -10.82
C GLN A 43 -0.27 -4.20 -9.88
N ILE A 44 0.31 -3.64 -8.83
CA ILE A 44 -0.44 -2.94 -7.77
C ILE A 44 0.11 -1.54 -7.60
N LEU A 45 -0.78 -0.55 -7.55
CA LEU A 45 -0.44 0.83 -7.32
C LEU A 45 -1.19 1.33 -6.09
N LEU A 46 -0.46 1.82 -5.10
CA LEU A 46 -1.04 2.40 -3.88
C LEU A 46 -1.09 3.91 -4.02
N ASN A 47 -2.30 4.47 -3.98
CA ASN A 47 -2.51 5.90 -4.01
C ASN A 47 -2.66 6.43 -2.59
N PHE A 48 -1.71 7.26 -2.17
CA PHE A 48 -1.61 7.81 -0.82
C PHE A 48 -2.25 9.19 -0.67
N GLU A 49 -2.95 9.68 -1.67
CA GLU A 49 -3.53 11.03 -1.61
C GLU A 49 -4.39 11.24 -0.37
N GLY A 50 -5.13 10.22 0.04
CA GLY A 50 -6.00 10.26 1.22
C GLY A 50 -5.33 9.82 2.52
N VAL A 51 -4.00 9.65 2.55
CA VAL A 51 -3.25 9.20 3.74
C VAL A 51 -2.49 10.37 4.35
N PRO A 52 -3.00 10.95 5.45
CA PRO A 52 -2.35 12.13 6.05
C PRO A 52 -1.17 11.78 6.95
N TYR A 53 -1.09 10.53 7.43
CA TYR A 53 -0.10 10.16 8.44
C TYR A 53 0.22 8.67 8.42
N VAL A 54 1.49 8.36 8.59
CA VAL A 54 2.02 6.99 8.71
C VAL A 54 3.01 6.97 9.88
N ASP A 55 2.82 6.08 10.83
CA ASP A 55 3.79 5.88 11.92
C ASP A 55 4.82 4.79 11.54
N SER A 56 5.72 4.45 12.47
CA SER A 56 6.75 3.46 12.20
C SER A 56 6.17 2.06 11.91
N ALA A 57 5.06 1.69 12.56
CA ALA A 57 4.39 0.42 12.29
C ALA A 57 3.75 0.42 10.89
N GLY A 58 3.13 1.53 10.51
CA GLY A 58 2.59 1.70 9.16
C GLY A 58 3.66 1.68 8.09
N LEU A 59 4.79 2.35 8.36
CA LEU A 59 5.94 2.34 7.45
C LEU A 59 6.47 0.92 7.25
N GLY A 60 6.62 0.17 8.35
CA GLY A 60 7.02 -1.23 8.28
C GLY A 60 6.04 -2.08 7.47
N GLN A 61 4.74 -1.81 7.59
CA GLN A 61 3.73 -2.52 6.82
C GLN A 61 3.82 -2.20 5.32
N ILE A 62 4.12 -0.96 4.96
CA ILE A 62 4.33 -0.59 3.56
C ILE A 62 5.53 -1.35 2.98
N VAL A 63 6.62 -1.45 3.73
CA VAL A 63 7.82 -2.20 3.32
C VAL A 63 7.50 -3.69 3.16
N ARG A 64 6.76 -4.28 4.09
CA ARG A 64 6.34 -5.68 4.00
C ARG A 64 5.43 -5.93 2.80
N THR A 65 4.56 -4.99 2.50
CA THR A 65 3.69 -5.06 1.32
C THR A 65 4.53 -5.10 0.04
N TYR A 66 5.51 -4.23 -0.06
CA TYR A 66 6.45 -4.21 -1.18
C TYR A 66 7.15 -5.57 -1.33
N THR A 67 7.65 -6.11 -0.23
CA THR A 67 8.34 -7.40 -0.22
C THR A 67 7.41 -8.53 -0.67
N THR A 68 6.19 -8.56 -0.16
CA THR A 68 5.20 -9.59 -0.50
C THR A 68 4.92 -9.60 -2.01
N VAL A 69 4.66 -8.44 -2.57
CA VAL A 69 4.36 -8.32 -4.01
C VAL A 69 5.58 -8.68 -4.85
N SER A 70 6.76 -8.19 -4.46
CA SER A 70 8.00 -8.45 -5.20
C SER A 70 8.36 -9.94 -5.23
N ARG A 71 8.16 -10.65 -4.12
CA ARG A 71 8.45 -12.09 -4.03
C ARG A 71 7.60 -12.94 -4.96
N GLN A 72 6.44 -12.44 -5.32
CA GLN A 72 5.54 -13.15 -6.23
C GLN A 72 5.75 -12.76 -7.70
N GLY A 73 6.83 -12.05 -7.98
CA GLY A 73 7.12 -11.58 -9.32
C GLY A 73 6.26 -10.41 -9.75
N GLY A 74 5.64 -9.72 -8.79
CA GLY A 74 4.81 -8.56 -9.04
C GLY A 74 5.58 -7.26 -8.89
N GLU A 75 4.88 -6.16 -9.11
CA GLU A 75 5.41 -4.81 -9.01
C GLU A 75 4.46 -3.94 -8.19
N LEU A 76 5.00 -3.25 -7.20
CA LEU A 76 4.25 -2.31 -6.37
C LEU A 76 4.80 -0.91 -6.59
N LYS A 77 3.91 0.02 -6.88
CA LYS A 77 4.26 1.44 -7.00
C LYS A 77 3.43 2.26 -6.04
N LEU A 78 4.03 3.35 -5.56
CA LEU A 78 3.40 4.29 -4.63
C LEU A 78 3.30 5.64 -5.32
N VAL A 79 2.12 6.28 -5.23
CA VAL A 79 1.90 7.61 -5.80
C VAL A 79 1.26 8.54 -4.79
N ASN A 80 1.41 9.83 -5.01
CA ASN A 80 0.82 10.89 -4.20
C ASN A 80 1.24 10.82 -2.73
N LEU A 81 2.50 10.48 -2.49
CA LEU A 81 3.08 10.53 -1.14
C LEU A 81 3.23 11.98 -0.69
N THR A 82 2.95 12.23 0.59
CA THR A 82 3.36 13.51 1.17
C THR A 82 4.89 13.57 1.21
N LYS A 83 5.45 14.79 1.26
CA LYS A 83 6.89 14.94 1.34
C LYS A 83 7.48 14.19 2.54
N ARG A 84 6.81 14.24 3.68
CA ARG A 84 7.24 13.55 4.90
C ARG A 84 7.31 12.04 4.70
N ILE A 85 6.26 11.45 4.13
CA ILE A 85 6.23 10.00 3.89
C ILE A 85 7.29 9.62 2.86
N SER A 86 7.42 10.40 1.79
CA SER A 86 8.43 10.18 0.77
C SER A 86 9.84 10.22 1.37
N ASP A 87 10.12 11.19 2.23
CA ASP A 87 11.42 11.31 2.90
C ASP A 87 11.70 10.09 3.79
N LEU A 88 10.69 9.60 4.52
CA LEU A 88 10.84 8.41 5.37
C LEU A 88 11.14 7.16 4.56
N LEU A 89 10.57 7.03 3.37
CA LEU A 89 10.77 5.88 2.49
C LEU A 89 12.09 5.96 1.69
N SER A 90 12.74 7.11 1.65
CA SER A 90 13.95 7.31 0.88
C SER A 90 15.22 6.79 1.54
N ILE A 91 15.13 6.31 2.76
CA ILE A 91 16.28 5.82 3.53
C ILE A 91 16.69 4.42 3.11
#